data_1717e6e5b1aa7ef3c73a45661e29b6fd
#
_entry.id   1717e6e5b1aa7ef3c73a45661e29b6fd
#
_cell.length_a   1.000
_cell.length_b   1.000
_cell.length_c   1.000
_cell.angle_alpha   90.00
_cell.angle_beta   90.00
_cell.angle_gamma   90.00
#
_symmetry.space_group_name_H-M   'P 1'
#
loop_
_entity.id
_entity.type
_entity.pdbx_description
1 polymer ?
#
loop_
_entity_poly.entity_id
_entity_poly.type
_entity_poly.pdbx_seq_one_letter_code
_entity_poly.pdbx_strand_id
1 'polypeptide(L)'
;MKFEDLKNLYFKKKEQLGAETYKHISKLLKQAKEIHKKDWLKHPTPNGDHEQSWRAFKGKNLEKLVQFIITEEVEELGLKVVNGNRLERSRNLSIGLSQVKRNLAIDYGEFGLHLPDVDIIIYHPQTYKVLAAISSKVTLRERIAQTGYWKLKLLGDEATKHIKVYFITPDEDGTLTYKKPAKKGRAIVEVDLDGSYVLTEEKIEESEKVKLFEHFIDDLKRLLNNEK
;
A
#
# COMPACT_ATOMS: atom_id res chain seq x y z
N MET A 1 21.58 5.39 -4.79
CA MET A 1 20.52 5.56 -3.78
C MET A 1 20.02 4.21 -3.27
N LYS A 2 19.81 4.03 -1.95
CA LYS A 2 19.33 2.80 -1.29
C LYS A 2 18.01 3.09 -0.55
N PHE A 3 17.35 2.05 -0.03
CA PHE A 3 16.12 2.22 0.76
C PHE A 3 16.33 3.06 2.02
N GLU A 4 17.49 2.90 2.68
CA GLU A 4 17.84 3.71 3.86
C GLU A 4 17.89 5.22 3.56
N ASP A 5 18.22 5.62 2.33
CA ASP A 5 18.22 7.03 1.92
C ASP A 5 16.78 7.59 1.90
N LEU A 6 15.79 6.78 1.49
CA LEU A 6 14.37 7.15 1.57
C LEU A 6 13.90 7.31 3.01
N LYS A 7 14.30 6.40 3.90
CA LYS A 7 13.98 6.50 5.34
C LYS A 7 14.58 7.76 5.96
N ASN A 8 15.84 8.05 5.63
CA ASN A 8 16.51 9.26 6.12
C ASN A 8 15.81 10.54 5.62
N LEU A 9 15.31 10.55 4.38
CA LEU A 9 14.51 11.65 3.87
C LEU A 9 13.19 11.80 4.64
N TYR A 10 12.53 10.68 4.96
CA TYR A 10 11.31 10.68 5.75
C TYR A 10 11.58 11.23 7.15
N PHE A 11 12.60 10.75 7.84
CA PHE A 11 12.96 11.25 9.18
C PHE A 11 13.27 12.74 9.19
N LYS A 12 14.06 13.25 8.23
CA LYS A 12 14.32 14.69 8.10
C LYS A 12 13.04 15.52 7.92
N LYS A 13 12.07 14.98 7.17
CA LYS A 13 10.76 15.62 7.06
C LYS A 13 9.97 15.53 8.35
N LYS A 14 10.07 14.42 9.08
CA LYS A 14 9.38 14.21 10.33
C LYS A 14 9.86 15.18 11.42
N GLU A 15 11.16 15.49 11.46
CA GLU A 15 11.72 16.54 12.33
C GLU A 15 11.09 17.93 12.06
N GLN A 16 10.67 18.19 10.82
CA GLN A 16 10.09 19.47 10.40
C GLN A 16 8.55 19.53 10.55
N LEU A 17 7.85 18.43 10.29
CA LEU A 17 6.41 18.37 10.13
C LEU A 17 5.70 17.54 11.23
N GLY A 18 6.46 16.85 12.08
CA GLY A 18 5.89 16.00 13.13
C GLY A 18 4.99 14.87 12.59
N ALA A 19 3.89 14.62 13.28
CA ALA A 19 2.93 13.56 12.96
C ALA A 19 2.28 13.70 11.56
N GLU A 20 2.24 14.91 10.99
CA GLU A 20 1.63 15.16 9.68
C GLU A 20 2.50 14.73 8.49
N THR A 21 3.70 14.18 8.74
CA THR A 21 4.68 13.86 7.68
C THR A 21 4.15 12.87 6.65
N TYR A 22 3.34 11.90 7.07
CA TYR A 22 2.77 10.88 6.17
C TYR A 22 1.88 11.51 5.08
N LYS A 23 1.33 12.70 5.30
CA LYS A 23 0.53 13.44 4.31
C LYS A 23 1.36 14.00 3.15
N HIS A 24 2.68 14.05 3.28
CA HIS A 24 3.59 14.70 2.33
C HIS A 24 4.47 13.74 1.53
N ILE A 25 3.98 12.52 1.29
CA ILE A 25 4.77 11.46 0.63
C ILE A 25 5.07 11.77 -0.83
N SER A 26 4.16 12.41 -1.54
CA SER A 26 4.40 12.82 -2.92
C SER A 26 5.59 13.78 -3.03
N LYS A 27 5.72 14.74 -2.11
CA LYS A 27 6.89 15.65 -2.04
C LYS A 27 8.17 14.89 -1.73
N LEU A 28 8.11 13.91 -0.83
CA LEU A 28 9.25 13.08 -0.48
C LEU A 28 9.71 12.26 -1.70
N LEU A 29 8.79 11.66 -2.45
CA LEU A 29 9.12 10.89 -3.66
C LEU A 29 9.73 11.78 -4.75
N LYS A 30 9.22 13.01 -4.94
CA LYS A 30 9.82 13.99 -5.88
C LYS A 30 11.25 14.34 -5.45
N GLN A 31 11.49 14.63 -4.17
CA GLN A 31 12.83 14.90 -3.64
C GLN A 31 13.77 13.69 -3.80
N ALA A 32 13.28 12.49 -3.51
CA ALA A 32 14.02 11.24 -3.70
C ALA A 32 14.42 11.02 -5.16
N LYS A 33 13.54 11.35 -6.11
CA LYS A 33 13.85 11.28 -7.56
C LYS A 33 15.04 12.17 -7.94
N GLU A 34 15.07 13.38 -7.42
CA GLU A 34 16.20 14.32 -7.69
C GLU A 34 17.52 13.81 -7.09
N ILE A 35 17.49 13.23 -5.89
CA ILE A 35 18.69 12.63 -5.28
C ILE A 35 19.13 11.41 -6.07
N HIS A 36 18.19 10.55 -6.46
CA HIS A 36 18.47 9.39 -7.30
C HIS A 36 19.09 9.80 -8.64
N LYS A 37 18.62 10.90 -9.25
CA LYS A 37 19.17 11.45 -10.49
C LYS A 37 20.63 11.88 -10.33
N LYS A 38 20.95 12.61 -9.25
CA LYS A 38 22.32 13.04 -8.95
C LYS A 38 23.27 11.86 -8.72
N ASP A 39 22.78 10.81 -8.06
CA ASP A 39 23.56 9.59 -7.81
C ASP A 39 23.75 8.78 -9.11
N TRP A 40 22.71 8.65 -9.91
CA TRP A 40 22.75 7.96 -11.21
C TRP A 40 23.71 8.64 -12.19
N LEU A 41 23.77 9.98 -12.23
CA LEU A 41 24.69 10.73 -13.10
C LEU A 41 26.17 10.47 -12.78
N LYS A 42 26.51 10.07 -11.55
CA LYS A 42 27.88 9.69 -11.17
C LYS A 42 28.26 8.30 -11.69
N HIS A 43 27.27 7.41 -11.81
CA HIS A 43 27.46 6.01 -12.21
C HIS A 43 26.31 5.58 -13.14
N PRO A 44 26.24 6.15 -14.37
CA PRO A 44 25.16 5.85 -15.28
C PRO A 44 25.21 4.41 -15.75
N THR A 45 24.05 3.77 -15.87
CA THR A 45 23.97 2.43 -16.46
C THR A 45 24.24 2.52 -17.97
N PRO A 46 25.14 1.70 -18.54
CA PRO A 46 25.32 1.66 -19.98
C PRO A 46 23.98 1.43 -20.70
N ASN A 47 23.68 2.24 -21.72
CA ASN A 47 22.44 2.19 -22.51
C ASN A 47 21.13 2.36 -21.70
N GLY A 48 21.20 2.81 -20.44
CA GLY A 48 20.04 3.11 -19.60
C GLY A 48 19.78 4.62 -19.52
N ASP A 49 18.52 4.96 -19.19
CA ASP A 49 18.19 6.32 -18.81
C ASP A 49 17.82 6.41 -17.31
N HIS A 50 17.87 7.62 -16.79
CA HIS A 50 17.54 7.90 -15.39
C HIS A 50 16.08 7.51 -15.04
N GLU A 51 15.14 7.75 -15.95
CA GLU A 51 13.72 7.47 -15.70
C GLU A 51 13.47 5.98 -15.55
N GLN A 52 14.10 5.15 -16.37
CA GLN A 52 14.03 3.69 -16.25
C GLN A 52 14.63 3.23 -14.92
N SER A 53 15.81 3.74 -14.57
CA SER A 53 16.49 3.44 -13.30
C SER A 53 15.65 3.86 -12.09
N TRP A 54 15.02 5.05 -12.13
CA TRP A 54 14.12 5.53 -11.10
C TRP A 54 12.86 4.67 -10.97
N ARG A 55 12.24 4.29 -12.09
CA ARG A 55 11.05 3.41 -12.09
C ARG A 55 11.36 2.06 -11.44
N ALA A 56 12.50 1.46 -11.78
CA ALA A 56 12.96 0.20 -11.18
C ALA A 56 13.21 0.35 -9.66
N PHE A 57 13.91 1.41 -9.26
CA PHE A 57 14.18 1.72 -7.86
C PHE A 57 12.87 1.92 -7.08
N LYS A 58 11.97 2.77 -7.60
CA LYS A 58 10.69 3.08 -6.96
C LYS A 58 9.80 1.84 -6.88
N GLY A 59 9.68 1.06 -7.97
CA GLY A 59 8.90 -0.17 -7.99
C GLY A 59 9.33 -1.18 -6.92
N LYS A 60 10.65 -1.32 -6.70
CA LYS A 60 11.21 -2.23 -5.70
C LYS A 60 11.00 -1.75 -4.26
N ASN A 61 10.95 -0.43 -4.05
CA ASN A 61 10.98 0.14 -2.70
C ASN A 61 9.66 0.81 -2.28
N LEU A 62 8.69 0.95 -3.18
CA LEU A 62 7.43 1.63 -2.87
C LEU A 62 6.67 0.94 -1.73
N GLU A 63 6.47 -0.38 -1.81
CA GLU A 63 5.75 -1.13 -0.77
C GLU A 63 6.41 -0.99 0.61
N LYS A 64 7.76 -1.05 0.64
CA LYS A 64 8.55 -0.88 1.86
C LYS A 64 8.43 0.52 2.41
N LEU A 65 8.43 1.52 1.53
CA LEU A 65 8.29 2.93 1.93
C LEU A 65 6.90 3.18 2.49
N VAL A 66 5.84 2.73 1.82
CA VAL A 66 4.46 2.87 2.31
C VAL A 66 4.32 2.18 3.65
N GLN A 67 4.76 0.92 3.77
CA GLN A 67 4.72 0.20 5.04
C GLN A 67 5.45 0.96 6.15
N PHE A 68 6.67 1.42 5.88
CA PHE A 68 7.48 2.16 6.85
C PHE A 68 6.77 3.43 7.34
N ILE A 69 6.18 4.19 6.41
CA ILE A 69 5.52 5.46 6.69
C ILE A 69 4.27 5.28 7.54
N ILE A 70 3.42 4.31 7.20
CA ILE A 70 2.16 4.10 7.92
C ILE A 70 2.35 3.35 9.24
N THR A 71 3.49 2.67 9.45
CA THR A 71 3.67 1.77 10.62
C THR A 71 3.47 2.51 11.93
N GLU A 72 4.10 3.67 12.09
CA GLU A 72 4.02 4.42 13.33
C GLU A 72 2.58 4.89 13.62
N GLU A 73 1.94 5.53 12.64
CA GLU A 73 0.57 6.03 12.77
C GLU A 73 -0.43 4.89 13.03
N VAL A 74 -0.21 3.73 12.39
CA VAL A 74 -1.03 2.52 12.62
C VAL A 74 -0.80 1.95 14.02
N GLU A 75 0.44 1.96 14.51
CA GLU A 75 0.79 1.48 15.85
C GLU A 75 0.22 2.40 16.95
N GLU A 76 0.16 3.71 16.74
CA GLU A 76 -0.51 4.66 17.64
C GLU A 76 -2.02 4.39 17.76
N LEU A 77 -2.64 3.78 16.75
CA LEU A 77 -4.03 3.30 16.80
C LEU A 77 -4.20 1.95 17.52
N GLY A 78 -3.13 1.39 18.10
CA GLY A 78 -3.13 0.08 18.76
C GLY A 78 -3.12 -1.11 17.82
N LEU A 79 -2.83 -0.89 16.54
CA LEU A 79 -2.74 -1.91 15.50
C LEU A 79 -1.30 -2.31 15.20
N LYS A 80 -1.11 -3.33 14.37
CA LYS A 80 0.21 -3.75 13.87
C LYS A 80 0.20 -3.91 12.36
N VAL A 81 1.38 -3.72 11.78
CA VAL A 81 1.62 -3.86 10.35
C VAL A 81 2.56 -5.03 10.09
N VAL A 82 2.25 -5.85 9.11
CA VAL A 82 3.16 -6.90 8.63
C VAL A 82 3.21 -6.93 7.11
N ASN A 83 4.39 -7.25 6.57
CA ASN A 83 4.59 -7.43 5.14
C ASN A 83 3.99 -8.76 4.66
N GLY A 84 3.25 -8.74 3.53
CA GLY A 84 2.59 -9.91 2.96
C GLY A 84 3.57 -11.02 2.58
N ASN A 85 4.67 -10.68 1.93
CA ASN A 85 5.73 -11.64 1.59
C ASN A 85 6.33 -12.32 2.83
N ARG A 86 6.42 -11.61 3.96
CA ARG A 86 6.88 -12.20 5.23
C ARG A 86 5.91 -13.26 5.72
N LEU A 87 4.60 -13.00 5.68
CA LEU A 87 3.58 -13.99 6.07
C LEU A 87 3.58 -15.21 5.14
N GLU A 88 3.73 -14.98 3.84
CA GLU A 88 3.69 -16.04 2.85
C GLU A 88 4.91 -16.95 2.92
N ARG A 89 6.11 -16.37 2.92
CA ARG A 89 7.38 -17.10 2.67
C ARG A 89 8.12 -17.54 3.94
N SER A 90 7.82 -16.97 5.10
CA SER A 90 8.52 -17.33 6.33
C SER A 90 8.13 -18.72 6.78
N ARG A 91 9.13 -19.57 7.01
CA ARG A 91 8.96 -20.93 7.58
C ARG A 91 8.75 -20.91 9.10
N ASN A 92 9.27 -19.88 9.77
CA ASN A 92 9.24 -19.73 11.23
C ASN A 92 8.49 -18.45 11.60
N LEU A 93 7.17 -18.50 11.56
CA LEU A 93 6.31 -17.42 12.07
C LEU A 93 6.11 -17.59 13.59
N SER A 94 6.00 -16.47 14.31
CA SER A 94 5.49 -16.50 15.68
C SER A 94 4.04 -17.02 15.71
N ILE A 95 3.58 -17.49 16.87
CA ILE A 95 2.19 -17.96 17.04
C ILE A 95 1.21 -16.90 16.57
N GLY A 96 1.39 -15.63 16.96
CA GLY A 96 0.51 -14.54 16.54
C GLY A 96 0.50 -14.31 15.02
N LEU A 97 1.67 -14.30 14.37
CA LEU A 97 1.74 -14.15 12.92
C LEU A 97 1.17 -15.35 12.17
N SER A 98 1.31 -16.57 12.73
CA SER A 98 0.66 -17.77 12.19
C SER A 98 -0.87 -17.65 12.25
N GLN A 99 -1.40 -17.03 13.32
CA GLN A 99 -2.83 -16.77 13.45
C GLN A 99 -3.28 -15.68 12.44
N VAL A 100 -2.51 -14.58 12.28
CA VAL A 100 -2.79 -13.56 11.25
C VAL A 100 -2.80 -14.19 9.86
N LYS A 101 -1.84 -15.07 9.56
CA LYS A 101 -1.77 -15.82 8.29
C LYS A 101 -3.05 -16.64 8.06
N ARG A 102 -3.52 -17.37 9.07
CA ARG A 102 -4.76 -18.16 9.01
C ARG A 102 -5.98 -17.27 8.80
N ASN A 103 -6.08 -16.15 9.51
CA ASN A 103 -7.20 -15.21 9.45
C ASN A 103 -7.29 -14.44 8.13
N LEU A 104 -6.24 -14.47 7.29
CA LEU A 104 -6.22 -13.88 5.95
C LEU A 104 -6.36 -14.93 4.84
N ALA A 105 -6.17 -16.22 5.16
CA ALA A 105 -6.12 -17.26 4.16
C ALA A 105 -7.50 -17.52 3.53
N ILE A 106 -7.49 -17.73 2.23
CA ILE A 106 -8.66 -18.08 1.41
C ILE A 106 -8.68 -19.59 1.25
N ASP A 107 -9.83 -20.21 1.51
CA ASP A 107 -10.03 -21.65 1.33
C ASP A 107 -10.32 -21.98 -0.15
N TYR A 108 -9.50 -22.84 -0.73
CA TYR A 108 -9.66 -23.37 -2.08
C TYR A 108 -10.10 -24.84 -2.07
N GLY A 109 -10.71 -25.31 -0.98
CA GLY A 109 -11.18 -26.68 -0.82
C GLY A 109 -10.04 -27.68 -0.83
N GLU A 110 -10.08 -28.65 -1.75
CA GLU A 110 -9.05 -29.69 -1.88
C GLU A 110 -7.64 -29.14 -2.18
N PHE A 111 -7.54 -27.91 -2.71
CA PHE A 111 -6.26 -27.26 -2.98
C PHE A 111 -5.69 -26.49 -1.78
N GLY A 112 -6.39 -26.51 -0.63
CA GLY A 112 -5.93 -25.95 0.63
C GLY A 112 -6.06 -24.43 0.78
N LEU A 113 -5.39 -23.92 1.80
CA LEU A 113 -5.44 -22.49 2.17
C LEU A 113 -4.33 -21.70 1.50
N HIS A 114 -4.69 -20.62 0.81
CA HIS A 114 -3.74 -19.74 0.13
C HIS A 114 -3.93 -18.29 0.58
N LEU A 115 -2.82 -17.55 0.67
CA LEU A 115 -2.88 -16.11 0.94
C LEU A 115 -3.18 -15.33 -0.33
N PRO A 116 -3.94 -14.21 -0.24
CA PRO A 116 -3.99 -13.24 -1.31
C PRO A 116 -2.62 -12.60 -1.53
N ASP A 117 -2.26 -12.29 -2.80
CA ASP A 117 -1.04 -11.55 -3.14
C ASP A 117 -1.24 -10.06 -2.79
N VAL A 118 -0.91 -9.71 -1.55
CA VAL A 118 -0.99 -8.36 -1.00
C VAL A 118 0.34 -7.99 -0.35
N ASP A 119 0.67 -6.69 -0.37
CA ASP A 119 1.97 -6.22 0.04
C ASP A 119 2.05 -5.91 1.55
N ILE A 120 0.96 -5.37 2.13
CA ILE A 120 0.92 -4.91 3.53
C ILE A 120 -0.38 -5.37 4.17
N ILE A 121 -0.30 -5.86 5.41
CA ILE A 121 -1.46 -6.30 6.18
C ILE A 121 -1.49 -5.53 7.50
N ILE A 122 -2.68 -4.98 7.85
CA ILE A 122 -2.95 -4.32 9.12
C ILE A 122 -3.85 -5.24 9.95
N TYR A 123 -3.46 -5.48 11.20
CA TYR A 123 -4.16 -6.41 12.07
C TYR A 123 -4.16 -5.96 13.55
N HIS A 124 -5.11 -6.46 14.30
CA HIS A 124 -5.24 -6.23 15.74
C HIS A 124 -4.30 -7.17 16.52
N PRO A 125 -3.37 -6.67 17.34
CA PRO A 125 -2.30 -7.49 17.95
C PRO A 125 -2.79 -8.49 19.00
N GLN A 126 -3.94 -8.24 19.65
CA GLN A 126 -4.51 -9.12 20.68
C GLN A 126 -5.39 -10.23 20.09
N THR A 127 -6.20 -9.91 19.09
CA THR A 127 -7.14 -10.84 18.48
C THR A 127 -6.61 -11.49 17.21
N TYR A 128 -5.53 -10.93 16.63
CA TYR A 128 -4.97 -11.30 15.33
C TYR A 128 -5.96 -11.15 14.16
N LYS A 129 -7.08 -10.43 14.39
CA LYS A 129 -8.06 -10.10 13.36
C LYS A 129 -7.40 -9.20 12.32
N VAL A 130 -7.49 -9.58 11.06
CA VAL A 130 -7.02 -8.76 9.94
C VAL A 130 -8.08 -7.72 9.62
N LEU A 131 -7.68 -6.45 9.61
CA LEU A 131 -8.56 -5.32 9.32
C LEU A 131 -8.46 -4.88 7.86
N ALA A 132 -7.23 -4.80 7.35
CA ALA A 132 -6.98 -4.36 6.00
C ALA A 132 -5.82 -5.11 5.33
N ALA A 133 -5.99 -5.36 4.05
CA ALA A 133 -4.99 -5.86 3.12
C ALA A 133 -4.74 -4.80 2.05
N ILE A 134 -3.47 -4.45 1.81
CA ILE A 134 -3.09 -3.34 0.96
C ILE A 134 -2.15 -3.83 -0.14
N SER A 135 -2.48 -3.52 -1.39
CA SER A 135 -1.58 -3.64 -2.53
C SER A 135 -0.95 -2.29 -2.84
N SER A 136 0.37 -2.25 -3.07
CA SER A 136 1.10 -1.02 -3.37
C SER A 136 1.93 -1.17 -4.64
N LYS A 137 1.54 -0.49 -5.72
CA LYS A 137 2.21 -0.56 -7.02
C LYS A 137 2.33 0.83 -7.64
N VAL A 138 3.35 1.00 -8.49
CA VAL A 138 3.66 2.29 -9.16
C VAL A 138 2.64 2.61 -10.24
N THR A 139 2.22 1.61 -11.00
CA THR A 139 1.23 1.69 -12.07
C THR A 139 0.14 0.66 -11.87
N LEU A 140 -1.05 1.00 -12.27
CA LEU A 140 -2.25 0.21 -12.01
C LEU A 140 -2.44 -0.95 -12.99
N ARG A 141 -2.48 -0.71 -14.27
CA ARG A 141 -2.65 -1.69 -15.33
C ARG A 141 -3.46 -2.93 -14.86
N GLU A 142 -3.00 -4.15 -15.19
CA GLU A 142 -3.63 -5.39 -14.75
C GLU A 142 -3.54 -5.67 -13.23
N ARG A 143 -2.67 -4.96 -12.50
CA ARG A 143 -2.50 -5.15 -11.05
C ARG A 143 -3.74 -4.79 -10.25
N ILE A 144 -4.49 -3.80 -10.71
CA ILE A 144 -5.71 -3.40 -10.03
C ILE A 144 -6.80 -4.46 -10.17
N ALA A 145 -6.88 -5.13 -11.32
CA ALA A 145 -7.81 -6.24 -11.51
C ALA A 145 -7.45 -7.44 -10.60
N GLN A 146 -6.15 -7.70 -10.42
CA GLN A 146 -5.68 -8.72 -9.47
C GLN A 146 -6.10 -8.37 -8.03
N THR A 147 -5.97 -7.12 -7.63
CA THR A 147 -6.40 -6.68 -6.28
C THR A 147 -7.93 -6.80 -6.12
N GLY A 148 -8.70 -6.44 -7.15
CA GLY A 148 -10.15 -6.64 -7.18
C GLY A 148 -10.53 -8.13 -7.07
N TYR A 149 -9.82 -9.01 -7.78
CA TYR A 149 -10.02 -10.46 -7.64
C TYR A 149 -9.83 -10.93 -6.20
N TRP A 150 -8.77 -10.48 -5.51
CA TRP A 150 -8.55 -10.83 -4.11
C TRP A 150 -9.66 -10.31 -3.19
N LYS A 151 -10.16 -9.10 -3.44
CA LYS A 151 -11.31 -8.58 -2.69
C LYS A 151 -12.54 -9.48 -2.87
N LEU A 152 -12.87 -9.86 -4.09
CA LEU A 152 -14.01 -10.75 -4.36
C LEU A 152 -13.83 -12.12 -3.69
N LYS A 153 -12.62 -12.68 -3.69
CA LYS A 153 -12.32 -13.93 -2.99
C LYS A 153 -12.50 -13.81 -1.48
N LEU A 154 -12.01 -12.72 -0.86
CA LEU A 154 -12.17 -12.48 0.57
C LEU A 154 -13.65 -12.27 0.95
N LEU A 155 -14.47 -11.66 0.08
CA LEU A 155 -15.90 -11.49 0.30
C LEU A 155 -16.69 -12.81 0.28
N GLY A 156 -16.17 -13.82 -0.38
CA GLY A 156 -16.81 -15.14 -0.51
C GLY A 156 -16.76 -16.02 0.75
N ASP A 157 -16.03 -15.61 1.79
CA ASP A 157 -15.87 -16.37 3.04
C ASP A 157 -16.26 -15.49 4.24
N GLU A 158 -17.11 -16.04 5.12
CA GLU A 158 -17.57 -15.38 6.35
C GLU A 158 -16.40 -14.93 7.26
N ALA A 159 -15.32 -15.72 7.30
CA ALA A 159 -14.15 -15.42 8.12
C ALA A 159 -13.33 -14.22 7.60
N THR A 160 -13.38 -13.94 6.30
CA THR A 160 -12.55 -12.90 5.66
C THR A 160 -13.33 -11.74 5.05
N LYS A 161 -14.65 -11.85 4.90
CA LYS A 161 -15.49 -10.83 4.22
C LYS A 161 -15.40 -9.42 4.83
N HIS A 162 -15.04 -9.32 6.11
CA HIS A 162 -14.88 -8.05 6.82
C HIS A 162 -13.58 -7.32 6.43
N ILE A 163 -12.61 -8.04 5.86
CA ILE A 163 -11.29 -7.48 5.52
C ILE A 163 -11.43 -6.42 4.43
N LYS A 164 -10.94 -5.22 4.73
CA LYS A 164 -10.86 -4.13 3.76
C LYS A 164 -9.69 -4.32 2.84
N VAL A 165 -9.91 -4.12 1.54
CA VAL A 165 -8.85 -4.21 0.53
C VAL A 165 -8.62 -2.85 -0.10
N TYR A 166 -7.42 -2.33 0.10
CA TYR A 166 -6.99 -1.02 -0.37
C TYR A 166 -5.88 -1.11 -1.42
N PHE A 167 -5.80 -0.09 -2.25
CA PHE A 167 -4.73 0.09 -3.21
C PHE A 167 -4.01 1.42 -2.93
N ILE A 168 -2.68 1.41 -2.79
CA ILE A 168 -1.88 2.62 -2.61
C ILE A 168 -0.90 2.76 -3.77
N THR A 169 -0.97 3.89 -4.48
CA THR A 169 -0.22 4.09 -5.72
C THR A 169 0.14 5.56 -5.95
N PRO A 170 1.28 5.86 -6.56
CA PRO A 170 1.54 7.19 -7.12
C PRO A 170 0.73 7.48 -8.40
N ASP A 171 0.02 6.50 -8.97
CA ASP A 171 -0.82 6.62 -10.17
C ASP A 171 -0.13 7.29 -11.36
N GLU A 172 1.13 6.87 -11.68
CA GLU A 172 1.93 7.52 -12.73
C GLU A 172 1.32 7.44 -14.14
N ASP A 173 0.38 6.55 -14.36
CA ASP A 173 -0.35 6.43 -15.62
C ASP A 173 -1.69 7.19 -15.63
N GLY A 174 -1.99 7.93 -14.56
CA GLY A 174 -3.18 8.78 -14.44
C GLY A 174 -4.49 7.98 -14.56
N THR A 175 -4.49 6.73 -14.08
CA THR A 175 -5.68 5.88 -14.16
C THR A 175 -6.77 6.33 -13.21
N LEU A 176 -6.40 6.90 -12.05
CA LEU A 176 -7.33 7.35 -11.00
C LEU A 176 -7.66 8.83 -11.05
N THR A 177 -7.05 9.61 -11.95
CA THR A 177 -7.15 11.07 -11.99
C THR A 177 -8.59 11.56 -12.17
N TYR A 178 -9.32 10.98 -13.13
CA TYR A 178 -10.68 11.45 -13.49
C TYR A 178 -11.75 10.44 -13.09
N LYS A 179 -12.86 10.96 -12.55
CA LYS A 179 -14.05 10.18 -12.20
C LYS A 179 -14.94 9.95 -13.41
N LYS A 180 -15.07 10.95 -14.29
CA LYS A 180 -15.90 10.90 -15.52
C LYS A 180 -15.21 11.65 -16.66
N PRO A 181 -14.92 10.98 -17.82
CA PRO A 181 -15.05 9.54 -18.03
C PRO A 181 -13.98 8.76 -17.25
N ALA A 182 -14.39 7.72 -16.57
CA ALA A 182 -13.49 6.86 -15.80
C ALA A 182 -12.72 5.92 -16.71
N LYS A 183 -11.41 5.78 -16.48
CA LYS A 183 -10.65 4.64 -17.02
C LYS A 183 -11.09 3.34 -16.35
N LYS A 184 -10.88 2.19 -17.00
CA LYS A 184 -11.26 0.86 -16.48
C LYS A 184 -10.72 0.59 -15.06
N GLY A 185 -9.46 0.95 -14.78
CA GLY A 185 -8.88 0.77 -13.45
C GLY A 185 -9.59 1.61 -12.37
N ARG A 186 -9.99 2.85 -12.69
CA ARG A 186 -10.80 3.67 -11.79
C ARG A 186 -12.14 3.00 -11.49
N ALA A 187 -12.81 2.48 -12.51
CA ALA A 187 -14.09 1.79 -12.34
C ALA A 187 -13.96 0.55 -11.43
N ILE A 188 -12.88 -0.22 -11.56
CA ILE A 188 -12.61 -1.38 -10.68
C ILE A 188 -12.46 -0.91 -9.22
N VAL A 189 -11.72 0.19 -8.95
CA VAL A 189 -11.61 0.70 -7.58
C VAL A 189 -12.97 1.11 -7.03
N GLU A 190 -13.75 1.86 -7.81
CA GLU A 190 -15.05 2.37 -7.36
C GLU A 190 -16.07 1.27 -7.09
N VAL A 191 -15.96 0.13 -7.78
CA VAL A 191 -16.93 -0.97 -7.65
C VAL A 191 -16.41 -2.07 -6.72
N ASP A 192 -15.21 -2.57 -6.98
CA ASP A 192 -14.73 -3.83 -6.40
C ASP A 192 -13.88 -3.65 -5.13
N LEU A 193 -13.17 -2.51 -4.96
CA LEU A 193 -12.31 -2.30 -3.79
C LEU A 193 -13.02 -1.51 -2.68
N ASP A 194 -12.43 -1.53 -1.49
CA ASP A 194 -12.88 -0.66 -0.39
C ASP A 194 -12.30 0.75 -0.50
N GLY A 195 -11.21 0.93 -1.23
CA GLY A 195 -10.63 2.24 -1.51
C GLY A 195 -9.26 2.18 -2.19
N SER A 196 -8.85 3.34 -2.69
CA SER A 196 -7.49 3.57 -3.19
C SER A 196 -6.99 4.95 -2.74
N TYR A 197 -5.72 5.00 -2.36
CA TYR A 197 -5.07 6.22 -1.90
C TYR A 197 -3.93 6.60 -2.82
N VAL A 198 -3.95 7.83 -3.35
CA VAL A 198 -3.04 8.29 -4.39
C VAL A 198 -1.94 9.16 -3.79
N LEU A 199 -0.69 8.73 -4.01
CA LEU A 199 0.52 9.41 -3.58
C LEU A 199 0.92 10.47 -4.62
N THR A 200 0.09 11.49 -4.81
CA THR A 200 0.32 12.54 -5.80
C THR A 200 0.09 13.93 -5.21
N GLU A 201 0.70 14.94 -5.81
CA GLU A 201 0.40 16.35 -5.55
C GLU A 201 -0.48 16.95 -6.67
N GLU A 202 -0.70 16.17 -7.73
CA GLU A 202 -1.58 16.57 -8.82
C GLU A 202 -3.04 16.48 -8.36
N LYS A 203 -3.85 17.35 -8.89
CA LYS A 203 -5.29 17.33 -8.59
C LYS A 203 -5.91 16.07 -9.16
N ILE A 204 -6.59 15.32 -8.32
CA ILE A 204 -7.43 14.18 -8.70
C ILE A 204 -8.90 14.50 -8.38
N GLU A 205 -9.82 13.89 -9.11
CA GLU A 205 -11.23 13.92 -8.76
C GLU A 205 -11.50 12.86 -7.69
N GLU A 206 -11.53 13.30 -6.43
CA GLU A 206 -11.78 12.41 -5.30
C GLU A 206 -13.21 11.86 -5.28
N SER A 207 -13.37 10.71 -4.64
CA SER A 207 -14.66 10.08 -4.36
C SER A 207 -14.62 9.47 -2.95
N GLU A 208 -15.67 8.73 -2.56
CA GLU A 208 -15.64 7.96 -1.30
C GLU A 208 -14.52 6.90 -1.28
N LYS A 209 -14.17 6.33 -2.44
CA LYS A 209 -13.20 5.25 -2.57
C LYS A 209 -11.83 5.66 -3.13
N VAL A 210 -11.74 6.72 -3.91
CA VAL A 210 -10.46 7.21 -4.43
C VAL A 210 -10.15 8.55 -3.82
N LYS A 211 -9.06 8.60 -3.03
CA LYS A 211 -8.67 9.76 -2.23
C LYS A 211 -7.16 10.01 -2.31
N LEU A 212 -6.74 11.21 -1.95
CA LEU A 212 -5.34 11.48 -1.68
C LEU A 212 -4.87 10.67 -0.45
N PHE A 213 -3.61 10.28 -0.45
CA PHE A 213 -3.02 9.44 0.60
C PHE A 213 -3.11 10.07 2.00
N GLU A 214 -3.19 11.38 2.09
CA GLU A 214 -3.34 12.10 3.36
C GLU A 214 -4.60 11.70 4.16
N HIS A 215 -5.62 11.14 3.48
CA HIS A 215 -6.85 10.67 4.12
C HIS A 215 -6.77 9.25 4.68
N PHE A 216 -5.69 8.50 4.39
CA PHE A 216 -5.60 7.08 4.72
C PHE A 216 -5.76 6.79 6.21
N ILE A 217 -5.04 7.50 7.07
CA ILE A 217 -5.07 7.26 8.52
C ILE A 217 -6.42 7.67 9.12
N ASP A 218 -7.02 8.74 8.64
CA ASP A 218 -8.33 9.17 9.12
C ASP A 218 -9.44 8.18 8.73
N ASP A 219 -9.36 7.60 7.53
CA ASP A 219 -10.29 6.55 7.12
C ASP A 219 -10.07 5.25 7.93
N LEU A 220 -8.82 4.91 8.28
CA LEU A 220 -8.53 3.79 9.16
C LEU A 220 -9.09 4.01 10.58
N LYS A 221 -9.00 5.22 11.13
CA LYS A 221 -9.65 5.59 12.41
C LYS A 221 -11.17 5.41 12.35
N ARG A 222 -11.80 5.86 11.25
CA ARG A 222 -13.26 5.67 11.05
C ARG A 222 -13.63 4.20 10.99
N LEU A 223 -12.83 3.38 10.32
CA LEU A 223 -13.04 1.92 10.27
C LEU A 223 -13.06 1.32 11.68
N LEU A 224 -12.09 1.66 12.53
CA LEU A 224 -12.01 1.19 13.90
C LEU A 224 -13.20 1.63 14.78
N ASN A 225 -13.71 2.83 14.57
CA ASN A 225 -14.85 3.35 15.32
C ASN A 225 -16.18 2.66 14.93
N ASN A 226 -16.29 2.18 13.70
CA ASN A 226 -17.46 1.44 13.22
C ASN A 226 -17.46 -0.05 13.61
N GLU A 227 -16.35 -0.57 14.13
CA GLU A 227 -16.24 -1.96 14.64
C GLU A 227 -16.54 -2.08 16.15
N LYS A 228 -16.69 -0.96 16.85
CA LYS A 228 -17.10 -0.88 18.27
C LYS A 228 -18.61 -0.85 18.39
#